data_e706db00fa7c43e1f834c37a83e20779
#
_entry.id   e706db00fa7c43e1f834c37a83e20779
#
_cell.length_a   1.000
_cell.length_b   1.000
_cell.length_c   1.000
_cell.angle_alpha   90.00
_cell.angle_beta   90.00
_cell.angle_gamma   90.00
#
_symmetry.space_group_name_H-M   'P 1'
#
loop_
_entity.id
_entity.type
_entity.pdbx_description
1 polymer ?
#
loop_
_entity_poly.entity_id
_entity_poly.type
_entity_poly.pdbx_seq_one_letter_code
_entity_poly.pdbx_strand_id
1 'polypeptide(L)'
;MSTPSASPATDRDAQAPEYLARGTPGLRRAQWALFAAGFSTFSLLYCVQPLMPLFTQAFHVSPAQSSLVLSLCTGLLAIAIFFVGLFSAALPRKRVMAASLFASAVLGTIAAVAPDWQSLLALRALQGVAMGGVPAVAMAYLAEEVEPGTLGFAMGLYISGSAFGGLSGRVITGLVSDHFGWRAAMGTLGLLGIVAALLFLWLLPASRRFTPRRGQGWAGVWTDVQAGAGAHLKNGPLCALFAMGGLLMGAFVAVYNYVGFRLLLAPFSLSQTFIGFIFVVYLVGIFASTWFGRLADRHGRGAMLSAASGLALAGLLLTISDSLPVLIAGIVVFTFGFFAAHAVASGWVGQMARGYKALAASFYLLVYYVGSSVLGALGGHFWTAGGWHGVAAMAGGLLAAALMISAGLAWRTGRRHAAAGAAGPA
;
A
#
# COMPACT_ATOMS: atom_id res chain seq x y z
N MET A 1 75.07 -2.09 -10.87
CA MET A 1 73.99 -2.87 -10.27
C MET A 1 73.17 -1.94 -9.38
N SER A 2 72.14 -1.36 -9.95
CA SER A 2 71.25 -0.40 -9.27
C SER A 2 69.98 -1.10 -8.91
N THR A 3 69.61 -1.24 -7.65
CA THR A 3 68.38 -1.78 -7.14
C THR A 3 67.24 -0.80 -7.42
N PRO A 4 66.07 -1.25 -7.93
CA PRO A 4 64.93 -0.38 -8.09
C PRO A 4 64.27 -0.15 -6.72
N SER A 5 64.12 1.13 -6.37
CA SER A 5 63.36 1.61 -5.22
C SER A 5 61.88 1.25 -5.40
N ALA A 6 61.37 0.44 -4.45
CA ALA A 6 59.92 0.18 -4.36
C ALA A 6 59.21 1.48 -3.96
N SER A 7 58.36 1.96 -4.83
CA SER A 7 57.40 3.04 -4.55
C SER A 7 56.40 2.58 -3.46
N PRO A 8 56.08 3.38 -2.43
CA PRO A 8 55.09 3.00 -1.46
C PRO A 8 53.71 2.99 -2.14
N ALA A 9 53.04 1.83 -2.10
CA ALA A 9 51.65 1.69 -2.48
C ALA A 9 50.83 2.70 -1.69
N THR A 10 50.19 3.63 -2.38
CA THR A 10 49.26 4.58 -1.78
C THR A 10 48.03 3.79 -1.26
N ASP A 11 48.02 3.69 0.06
CA ASP A 11 46.90 3.16 0.86
C ASP A 11 45.65 4.07 0.68
N ARG A 12 44.95 3.95 -0.44
CA ARG A 12 43.71 4.59 -0.80
C ARG A 12 42.67 3.60 -1.35
N ASP A 13 42.72 2.38 -0.87
CA ASP A 13 41.53 1.55 -0.87
C ASP A 13 40.62 2.03 0.29
N ALA A 14 39.94 3.16 0.07
CA ALA A 14 38.83 3.56 0.91
C ALA A 14 37.81 2.42 0.83
N GLN A 15 37.83 1.53 1.84
CA GLN A 15 36.91 0.39 1.95
C GLN A 15 35.50 0.88 1.73
N ALA A 16 34.85 0.37 0.70
CA ALA A 16 33.41 0.64 0.45
C ALA A 16 32.66 0.35 1.76
N PRO A 17 31.77 1.25 2.21
CA PRO A 17 31.10 1.08 3.49
C PRO A 17 30.42 -0.29 3.55
N GLU A 18 30.66 -1.01 4.67
CA GLU A 18 30.14 -2.37 4.87
C GLU A 18 28.60 -2.40 4.82
N TYR A 19 28.05 -3.47 4.24
CA TYR A 19 26.62 -3.75 4.29
C TYR A 19 26.15 -4.04 5.70
N LEU A 20 24.88 -3.77 5.97
CA LEU A 20 24.18 -4.28 7.14
C LEU A 20 23.97 -5.80 6.96
N ALA A 21 24.90 -6.59 7.52
CA ALA A 21 24.94 -8.03 7.36
C ALA A 21 24.08 -8.77 8.39
N ARG A 22 23.74 -10.02 8.07
CA ARG A 22 22.95 -10.90 8.95
C ARG A 22 23.62 -11.07 10.32
N GLY A 23 22.82 -10.97 11.40
CA GLY A 23 23.30 -11.09 12.78
C GLY A 23 23.88 -9.82 13.38
N THR A 24 24.14 -8.77 12.59
CA THR A 24 24.69 -7.52 13.11
C THR A 24 23.65 -6.70 13.89
N PRO A 25 24.04 -5.97 14.95
CA PRO A 25 23.16 -5.03 15.64
C PRO A 25 22.61 -3.95 14.71
N GLY A 26 23.39 -3.52 13.71
CA GLY A 26 22.98 -2.54 12.69
C GLY A 26 21.78 -3.00 11.88
N LEU A 27 21.80 -4.24 11.38
CA LEU A 27 20.66 -4.80 10.64
C LEU A 27 19.41 -4.93 11.52
N ARG A 28 19.54 -5.45 12.75
CA ARG A 28 18.40 -5.55 13.68
C ARG A 28 17.78 -4.18 13.98
N ARG A 29 18.58 -3.16 14.18
CA ARG A 29 18.13 -1.78 14.40
C ARG A 29 17.40 -1.24 13.17
N ALA A 30 17.95 -1.44 11.96
CA ALA A 30 17.30 -1.02 10.72
C ALA A 30 15.94 -1.72 10.50
N GLN A 31 15.86 -3.01 10.78
CA GLN A 31 14.65 -3.80 10.67
C GLN A 31 13.53 -3.30 11.58
N TRP A 32 13.82 -3.07 12.87
CA TRP A 32 12.82 -2.52 13.81
C TRP A 32 12.44 -1.07 13.49
N ALA A 33 13.40 -0.26 13.03
CA ALA A 33 13.11 1.10 12.59
C ALA A 33 12.12 1.11 11.42
N LEU A 34 12.34 0.27 10.41
CA LEU A 34 11.49 0.19 9.23
C LEU A 34 10.15 -0.48 9.53
N PHE A 35 10.10 -1.46 10.44
CA PHE A 35 8.86 -1.99 10.96
C PHE A 35 8.02 -0.87 11.62
N ALA A 36 8.64 -0.08 12.51
CA ALA A 36 7.97 1.05 13.17
C ALA A 36 7.53 2.13 12.17
N ALA A 37 8.32 2.38 11.11
CA ALA A 37 7.96 3.30 10.04
C ALA A 37 6.74 2.82 9.24
N GLY A 38 6.72 1.56 8.84
CA GLY A 38 5.58 0.94 8.18
C GLY A 38 4.34 0.96 9.07
N PHE A 39 4.49 0.55 10.34
CA PHE A 39 3.43 0.61 11.35
C PHE A 39 2.82 2.01 11.47
N SER A 40 3.65 3.03 11.71
CA SER A 40 3.18 4.41 11.89
C SER A 40 2.45 4.94 10.65
N THR A 41 3.06 4.79 9.47
CA THR A 41 2.48 5.29 8.23
C THR A 41 1.10 4.69 7.96
N PHE A 42 0.98 3.37 8.05
CA PHE A 42 -0.27 2.70 7.67
C PHE A 42 -1.33 2.69 8.78
N SER A 43 -0.94 2.78 10.06
CA SER A 43 -1.89 2.98 11.15
C SER A 43 -2.55 4.37 11.04
N LEU A 44 -1.76 5.43 10.82
CA LEU A 44 -2.27 6.79 10.64
C LEU A 44 -3.09 6.95 9.34
N LEU A 45 -2.71 6.23 8.27
CA LEU A 45 -3.46 6.29 7.00
C LEU A 45 -4.88 5.76 7.18
N TYR A 46 -5.00 4.59 7.77
CA TYR A 46 -6.24 3.83 7.76
C TYR A 46 -7.08 3.92 9.06
N CYS A 47 -6.60 4.58 10.11
CA CYS A 47 -7.32 4.74 11.38
C CYS A 47 -8.72 5.38 11.22
N VAL A 48 -8.92 6.15 10.17
CA VAL A 48 -10.19 6.87 9.94
C VAL A 48 -11.31 5.98 9.39
N GLN A 49 -11.01 4.77 8.90
CA GLN A 49 -12.06 3.91 8.33
C GLN A 49 -13.15 3.52 9.35
N PRO A 50 -12.83 3.05 10.56
CA PRO A 50 -13.85 2.79 11.57
C PRO A 50 -14.58 4.05 12.04
N LEU A 51 -13.97 5.22 11.88
CA LEU A 51 -14.52 6.50 12.34
C LEU A 51 -15.52 7.15 11.37
N MET A 52 -15.61 6.68 10.12
CA MET A 52 -16.47 7.32 9.11
C MET A 52 -17.93 7.47 9.56
N PRO A 53 -18.57 6.46 10.20
CA PRO A 53 -19.90 6.64 10.74
C PRO A 53 -19.98 7.69 11.87
N LEU A 54 -18.95 7.81 12.71
CA LEU A 54 -18.91 8.82 13.76
C LEU A 54 -18.74 10.23 13.18
N PHE A 55 -17.99 10.39 12.08
CA PHE A 55 -17.85 11.67 11.40
C PHE A 55 -19.17 12.14 10.78
N THR A 56 -20.01 11.23 10.27
CA THR A 56 -21.34 11.62 9.78
C THR A 56 -22.21 12.23 10.89
N GLN A 57 -22.10 11.69 12.09
CA GLN A 57 -22.84 12.20 13.26
C GLN A 57 -22.22 13.49 13.79
N ALA A 58 -20.87 13.55 13.95
CA ALA A 58 -20.19 14.66 14.58
C ALA A 58 -20.19 15.94 13.74
N PHE A 59 -20.14 15.81 12.42
CA PHE A 59 -20.04 16.94 11.48
C PHE A 59 -21.28 17.11 10.60
N HIS A 60 -22.33 16.30 10.78
CA HIS A 60 -23.57 16.32 9.97
C HIS A 60 -23.30 16.20 8.46
N VAL A 61 -22.33 15.34 8.09
CA VAL A 61 -21.95 15.10 6.70
C VAL A 61 -22.51 13.77 6.21
N SER A 62 -22.67 13.63 4.88
CA SER A 62 -23.12 12.38 4.28
C SER A 62 -22.06 11.27 4.38
N PRO A 63 -22.43 9.99 4.26
CA PRO A 63 -21.47 8.88 4.17
C PRO A 63 -20.46 9.05 3.02
N ALA A 64 -20.89 9.61 1.88
CA ALA A 64 -20.01 9.96 0.78
C ALA A 64 -18.97 11.01 1.18
N GLN A 65 -19.38 12.07 1.85
CA GLN A 65 -18.47 13.09 2.36
C GLN A 65 -17.53 12.53 3.41
N SER A 66 -18.00 11.69 4.34
CA SER A 66 -17.16 11.12 5.40
C SER A 66 -16.01 10.27 4.84
N SER A 67 -16.18 9.63 3.69
CA SER A 67 -15.12 8.86 3.04
C SER A 67 -13.99 9.74 2.46
N LEU A 68 -14.22 11.03 2.25
CA LEU A 68 -13.20 11.96 1.75
C LEU A 68 -12.01 12.09 2.71
N VAL A 69 -12.21 11.84 4.01
CA VAL A 69 -11.14 11.85 5.01
C VAL A 69 -10.03 10.82 4.71
N LEU A 70 -10.38 9.71 4.10
CA LEU A 70 -9.43 8.73 3.60
C LEU A 70 -9.04 9.00 2.15
N SER A 71 -10.00 9.31 1.30
CA SER A 71 -9.81 9.43 -0.14
C SER A 71 -8.85 10.57 -0.51
N LEU A 72 -8.97 11.75 0.11
CA LEU A 72 -8.02 12.86 -0.10
C LEU A 72 -6.62 12.46 0.38
N CYS A 73 -6.53 11.80 1.53
CA CYS A 73 -5.25 11.35 2.06
C CYS A 73 -4.58 10.32 1.12
N THR A 74 -5.31 9.30 0.65
CA THR A 74 -4.77 8.28 -0.25
C THR A 74 -4.46 8.80 -1.65
N GLY A 75 -5.26 9.71 -2.17
CA GLY A 75 -5.03 10.35 -3.46
C GLY A 75 -3.76 11.20 -3.48
N LEU A 76 -3.58 12.05 -2.47
CA LEU A 76 -2.37 12.86 -2.34
C LEU A 76 -1.14 12.05 -1.95
N LEU A 77 -1.31 10.98 -1.17
CA LEU A 77 -0.26 9.98 -0.93
C LEU A 77 0.24 9.36 -2.24
N ALA A 78 -0.67 8.97 -3.14
CA ALA A 78 -0.30 8.41 -4.45
C ALA A 78 0.59 9.36 -5.26
N ILE A 79 0.18 10.63 -5.32
CA ILE A 79 0.93 11.69 -5.99
C ILE A 79 2.29 11.89 -5.31
N ALA A 80 2.31 11.96 -3.96
CA ALA A 80 3.53 12.14 -3.21
C ALA A 80 4.51 10.99 -3.38
N ILE A 81 4.06 9.72 -3.32
CA ILE A 81 4.91 8.54 -3.57
C ILE A 81 5.55 8.63 -4.94
N PHE A 82 4.77 8.98 -5.97
CA PHE A 82 5.27 9.08 -7.34
C PHE A 82 6.37 10.13 -7.44
N PHE A 83 6.13 11.36 -7.00
CA PHE A 83 7.12 12.43 -7.08
C PHE A 83 8.32 12.21 -6.18
N VAL A 84 8.12 11.82 -4.91
CA VAL A 84 9.24 11.53 -3.99
C VAL A 84 10.08 10.38 -4.53
N GLY A 85 9.46 9.35 -5.14
CA GLY A 85 10.17 8.26 -5.80
C GLY A 85 11.10 8.74 -6.91
N LEU A 86 10.63 9.66 -7.76
CA LEU A 86 11.43 10.24 -8.84
C LEU A 86 12.64 11.04 -8.32
N PHE A 87 12.46 11.84 -7.27
CA PHE A 87 13.51 12.71 -6.72
C PHE A 87 14.31 12.08 -5.60
N SER A 88 13.91 10.91 -5.14
CA SER A 88 14.57 10.24 -4.02
C SER A 88 16.07 9.97 -4.25
N ALA A 89 16.51 9.84 -5.51
CA ALA A 89 17.92 9.63 -5.84
C ALA A 89 18.85 10.78 -5.43
N ALA A 90 18.31 11.98 -5.18
CA ALA A 90 19.07 13.17 -4.77
C ALA A 90 19.07 13.42 -3.26
N LEU A 91 18.20 12.74 -2.50
CA LEU A 91 17.94 13.04 -1.09
C LEU A 91 18.37 11.89 -0.16
N PRO A 92 19.00 12.19 1.00
CA PRO A 92 19.36 11.17 1.98
C PRO A 92 18.14 10.42 2.50
N ARG A 93 18.09 9.10 2.29
CA ARG A 93 16.96 8.21 2.58
C ARG A 93 16.40 8.38 3.99
N LYS A 94 17.25 8.33 5.01
CA LYS A 94 16.87 8.49 6.42
C LYS A 94 16.17 9.82 6.69
N ARG A 95 16.65 10.93 6.11
CA ARG A 95 16.05 12.27 6.32
C ARG A 95 14.67 12.36 5.72
N VAL A 96 14.47 11.84 4.51
CA VAL A 96 13.16 11.83 3.83
C VAL A 96 12.14 11.04 4.65
N MET A 97 12.50 9.83 5.09
CA MET A 97 11.62 9.00 5.91
C MET A 97 11.31 9.63 7.27
N ALA A 98 12.33 10.20 7.93
CA ALA A 98 12.13 10.88 9.22
C ALA A 98 11.19 12.07 9.11
N ALA A 99 11.40 12.97 8.13
CA ALA A 99 10.54 14.11 7.88
C ALA A 99 9.09 13.67 7.60
N SER A 100 8.93 12.62 6.77
CA SER A 100 7.64 12.01 6.45
C SER A 100 6.92 11.50 7.70
N LEU A 101 7.61 10.74 8.56
CA LEU A 101 7.03 10.18 9.79
C LEU A 101 6.62 11.28 10.78
N PHE A 102 7.50 12.25 11.05
CA PHE A 102 7.19 13.33 11.97
C PHE A 102 6.06 14.22 11.47
N ALA A 103 6.12 14.65 10.21
CA ALA A 103 5.09 15.49 9.64
C ALA A 103 3.73 14.79 9.65
N SER A 104 3.67 13.51 9.25
CA SER A 104 2.42 12.75 9.24
C SER A 104 1.85 12.50 10.64
N ALA A 105 2.71 12.23 11.63
CA ALA A 105 2.29 12.02 13.02
C ALA A 105 1.79 13.31 13.68
N VAL A 106 2.49 14.42 13.48
CA VAL A 106 2.08 15.74 13.98
C VAL A 106 0.76 16.17 13.35
N LEU A 107 0.62 16.07 12.03
CA LEU A 107 -0.64 16.38 11.34
C LEU A 107 -1.78 15.48 11.82
N GLY A 108 -1.52 14.19 12.06
CA GLY A 108 -2.50 13.25 12.64
C GLY A 108 -2.94 13.64 14.06
N THR A 109 -2.00 14.12 14.88
CA THR A 109 -2.30 14.60 16.23
C THR A 109 -3.12 15.91 16.19
N ILE A 110 -2.76 16.84 15.30
CA ILE A 110 -3.51 18.09 15.13
C ILE A 110 -4.92 17.81 14.59
N ALA A 111 -5.07 16.83 13.70
CA ALA A 111 -6.36 16.42 13.16
C ALA A 111 -7.35 15.94 14.24
N ALA A 112 -6.86 15.44 15.38
CA ALA A 112 -7.69 15.05 16.52
C ALA A 112 -8.44 16.23 17.16
N VAL A 113 -7.92 17.44 17.02
CA VAL A 113 -8.51 18.67 17.58
C VAL A 113 -9.11 19.59 16.50
N ALA A 114 -9.31 19.07 15.28
CA ALA A 114 -9.93 19.82 14.19
C ALA A 114 -11.30 20.40 14.61
N PRO A 115 -11.51 21.72 14.43
CA PRO A 115 -12.75 22.37 14.88
C PRO A 115 -13.94 22.04 13.97
N ASP A 116 -13.70 21.84 12.68
CA ASP A 116 -14.72 21.64 11.65
C ASP A 116 -14.27 20.61 10.61
N TRP A 117 -15.21 20.25 9.74
CA TRP A 117 -15.01 19.24 8.70
C TRP A 117 -13.93 19.63 7.69
N GLN A 118 -13.91 20.89 7.24
CA GLN A 118 -12.97 21.37 6.24
C GLN A 118 -11.53 21.35 6.76
N SER A 119 -11.34 21.78 8.01
CA SER A 119 -10.05 21.70 8.70
C SER A 119 -9.55 20.27 8.82
N LEU A 120 -10.44 19.32 9.17
CA LEU A 120 -10.10 17.91 9.21
C LEU A 120 -9.67 17.39 7.82
N LEU A 121 -10.43 17.72 6.77
CA LEU A 121 -10.08 17.33 5.40
C LEU A 121 -8.75 17.92 4.95
N ALA A 122 -8.49 19.20 5.22
CA ALA A 122 -7.24 19.86 4.87
C ALA A 122 -6.05 19.19 5.56
N LEU A 123 -6.18 18.91 6.86
CA LEU A 123 -5.13 18.21 7.63
C LEU A 123 -4.88 16.79 7.10
N ARG A 124 -5.93 16.05 6.74
CA ARG A 124 -5.82 14.73 6.13
C ARG A 124 -5.18 14.78 4.74
N ALA A 125 -5.49 15.79 3.94
CA ALA A 125 -4.87 16.05 2.64
C ALA A 125 -3.37 16.28 2.79
N LEU A 126 -2.96 17.20 3.67
CA LEU A 126 -1.55 17.48 3.98
C LEU A 126 -0.83 16.24 4.54
N GLN A 127 -1.52 15.49 5.40
CA GLN A 127 -0.99 14.23 5.96
C GLN A 127 -0.72 13.20 4.86
N GLY A 128 -1.58 13.10 3.84
CA GLY A 128 -1.36 12.24 2.68
C GLY A 128 -0.07 12.59 1.92
N VAL A 129 0.17 13.88 1.69
CA VAL A 129 1.44 14.35 1.10
C VAL A 129 2.63 13.97 1.99
N ALA A 130 2.53 14.25 3.29
CA ALA A 130 3.60 13.96 4.25
C ALA A 130 3.95 12.48 4.32
N MET A 131 2.97 11.58 4.24
CA MET A 131 3.16 10.13 4.31
C MET A 131 3.93 9.55 3.12
N GLY A 132 4.01 10.23 1.99
CA GLY A 132 4.61 9.70 0.76
C GLY A 132 6.09 9.33 0.88
N GLY A 133 6.83 9.94 1.79
CA GLY A 133 8.27 9.75 1.91
C GLY A 133 8.70 8.35 2.35
N VAL A 134 7.97 7.70 3.27
CA VAL A 134 8.34 6.36 3.76
C VAL A 134 8.20 5.31 2.67
N PRO A 135 7.01 5.07 2.06
CA PRO A 135 6.86 4.03 1.05
C PRO A 135 7.67 4.29 -0.21
N ALA A 136 7.96 5.56 -0.54
CA ALA A 136 8.74 5.91 -1.71
C ALA A 136 10.22 5.50 -1.60
N VAL A 137 10.81 5.53 -0.39
CA VAL A 137 12.27 5.32 -0.26
C VAL A 137 12.71 4.17 0.66
N ALA A 138 11.80 3.58 1.44
CA ALA A 138 12.15 2.51 2.38
C ALA A 138 12.79 1.29 1.69
N MET A 139 12.22 0.87 0.56
CA MET A 139 12.74 -0.27 -0.20
C MET A 139 14.09 0.05 -0.86
N ALA A 140 14.30 1.31 -1.30
CA ALA A 140 15.57 1.75 -1.84
C ALA A 140 16.65 1.78 -0.75
N TYR A 141 16.34 2.28 0.46
CA TYR A 141 17.25 2.23 1.60
C TYR A 141 17.71 0.78 1.89
N LEU A 142 16.76 -0.15 1.95
CA LEU A 142 17.07 -1.56 2.19
C LEU A 142 17.96 -2.14 1.09
N ALA A 143 17.66 -1.86 -0.18
CA ALA A 143 18.43 -2.36 -1.31
C ALA A 143 19.87 -1.79 -1.36
N GLU A 144 20.07 -0.56 -0.86
CA GLU A 144 21.37 0.11 -0.82
C GLU A 144 22.22 -0.33 0.38
N GLU A 145 21.63 -0.51 1.56
CA GLU A 145 22.34 -0.68 2.83
C GLU A 145 22.44 -2.13 3.32
N VAL A 146 21.49 -3.02 2.90
CA VAL A 146 21.41 -4.39 3.39
C VAL A 146 22.10 -5.37 2.42
N GLU A 147 22.81 -6.33 2.99
CA GLU A 147 23.46 -7.41 2.24
C GLU A 147 22.44 -8.17 1.36
N PRO A 148 22.77 -8.45 0.07
CA PRO A 148 21.83 -9.10 -0.87
C PRO A 148 21.19 -10.39 -0.36
N GLY A 149 21.94 -11.21 0.38
CA GLY A 149 21.46 -12.48 0.94
C GLY A 149 20.39 -12.36 2.03
N THR A 150 20.27 -11.17 2.67
CA THR A 150 19.29 -10.88 3.74
C THR A 150 18.22 -9.86 3.36
N LEU A 151 18.34 -9.29 2.17
CA LEU A 151 17.47 -8.23 1.69
C LEU A 151 15.97 -8.64 1.69
N GLY A 152 15.66 -9.84 1.22
CA GLY A 152 14.28 -10.33 1.18
C GLY A 152 13.62 -10.39 2.55
N PHE A 153 14.34 -10.83 3.58
CA PHE A 153 13.83 -10.86 4.95
C PHE A 153 13.61 -9.44 5.52
N ALA A 154 14.56 -8.52 5.27
CA ALA A 154 14.44 -7.14 5.72
C ALA A 154 13.26 -6.41 5.04
N MET A 155 13.04 -6.61 3.74
CA MET A 155 11.89 -6.10 3.00
C MET A 155 10.58 -6.68 3.54
N GLY A 156 10.56 -7.99 3.81
CA GLY A 156 9.40 -8.67 4.40
C GLY A 156 9.01 -8.09 5.75
N LEU A 157 9.96 -7.72 6.59
CA LEU A 157 9.67 -7.14 7.90
C LEU A 157 9.10 -5.72 7.80
N TYR A 158 9.57 -4.89 6.85
CA TYR A 158 8.96 -3.59 6.56
C TYR A 158 7.50 -3.74 6.09
N ILE A 159 7.25 -4.68 5.17
CA ILE A 159 5.89 -4.97 4.68
C ILE A 159 5.00 -5.48 5.82
N SER A 160 5.53 -6.34 6.69
CA SER A 160 4.82 -6.82 7.89
C SER A 160 4.48 -5.67 8.84
N GLY A 161 5.40 -4.73 9.05
CA GLY A 161 5.14 -3.51 9.82
C GLY A 161 4.00 -2.69 9.23
N SER A 162 3.96 -2.54 7.91
CA SER A 162 2.90 -1.84 7.19
C SER A 162 1.54 -2.53 7.34
N ALA A 163 1.50 -3.85 7.19
CA ALA A 163 0.28 -4.64 7.34
C ALA A 163 -0.23 -4.62 8.78
N PHE A 164 0.68 -4.79 9.75
CA PHE A 164 0.36 -4.74 11.18
C PHE A 164 -0.11 -3.35 11.59
N GLY A 165 0.51 -2.27 11.06
CA GLY A 165 0.06 -0.89 11.28
C GLY A 165 -1.34 -0.65 10.76
N GLY A 166 -1.61 -1.09 9.53
CA GLY A 166 -2.94 -0.96 8.93
C GLY A 166 -4.03 -1.69 9.71
N LEU A 167 -3.74 -2.88 10.24
CA LEU A 167 -4.64 -3.65 11.10
C LEU A 167 -4.82 -2.98 12.47
N SER A 168 -3.72 -2.82 13.20
CA SER A 168 -3.76 -2.34 14.60
C SER A 168 -4.27 -0.91 14.71
N GLY A 169 -3.98 -0.05 13.73
CA GLY A 169 -4.53 1.29 13.68
C GLY A 169 -6.05 1.30 13.71
N ARG A 170 -6.69 0.41 12.96
CA ARG A 170 -8.17 0.29 12.94
C ARG A 170 -8.73 -0.33 14.23
N VAL A 171 -8.08 -1.36 14.74
CA VAL A 171 -8.49 -2.01 16.00
C VAL A 171 -8.39 -1.04 17.17
N ILE A 172 -7.25 -0.34 17.32
CA ILE A 172 -7.04 0.67 18.37
C ILE A 172 -8.08 1.78 18.21
N THR A 173 -8.31 2.24 16.99
CA THR A 173 -9.29 3.30 16.72
C THR A 173 -10.71 2.86 17.09
N GLY A 174 -11.13 1.65 16.70
CA GLY A 174 -12.44 1.12 17.06
C GLY A 174 -12.62 1.04 18.58
N LEU A 175 -11.63 0.49 19.28
CA LEU A 175 -11.65 0.33 20.75
C LEU A 175 -11.67 1.70 21.47
N VAL A 176 -10.78 2.60 21.10
CA VAL A 176 -10.68 3.91 21.77
C VAL A 176 -11.89 4.78 21.43
N SER A 177 -12.40 4.73 20.21
CA SER A 177 -13.53 5.56 19.82
C SER A 177 -14.85 5.15 20.47
N ASP A 178 -15.00 3.89 20.78
CA ASP A 178 -16.20 3.35 21.46
C ASP A 178 -16.39 3.93 22.87
N HIS A 179 -15.28 4.20 23.56
CA HIS A 179 -15.27 4.67 24.96
C HIS A 179 -14.99 6.17 25.10
N PHE A 180 -14.15 6.73 24.24
CA PHE A 180 -13.60 8.08 24.38
C PHE A 180 -13.85 8.98 23.16
N GLY A 181 -14.55 8.47 22.13
CA GLY A 181 -14.88 9.18 20.93
C GLY A 181 -13.73 9.31 19.92
N TRP A 182 -14.05 9.82 18.73
CA TRP A 182 -13.15 9.86 17.58
C TRP A 182 -11.91 10.74 17.78
N ARG A 183 -12.04 11.83 18.55
CA ARG A 183 -10.92 12.74 18.85
C ARG A 183 -9.82 12.03 19.65
N ALA A 184 -10.20 11.31 20.69
CA ALA A 184 -9.27 10.52 21.50
C ALA A 184 -8.60 9.41 20.66
N ALA A 185 -9.38 8.75 19.81
CA ALA A 185 -8.85 7.71 18.92
C ALA A 185 -7.80 8.24 17.94
N MET A 186 -8.08 9.36 17.27
CA MET A 186 -7.11 10.00 16.37
C MET A 186 -5.89 10.52 17.12
N GLY A 187 -6.07 11.15 18.28
CA GLY A 187 -4.99 11.62 19.13
C GLY A 187 -4.06 10.49 19.59
N THR A 188 -4.63 9.38 20.03
CA THR A 188 -3.87 8.17 20.41
C THR A 188 -2.99 7.69 19.26
N LEU A 189 -3.53 7.56 18.05
CA LEU A 189 -2.75 7.15 16.88
C LEU A 189 -1.70 8.17 16.48
N GLY A 190 -2.00 9.48 16.58
CA GLY A 190 -1.05 10.55 16.35
C GLY A 190 0.16 10.46 17.30
N LEU A 191 -0.10 10.32 18.61
CA LEU A 191 0.94 10.16 19.63
C LEU A 191 1.76 8.88 19.44
N LEU A 192 1.12 7.75 19.16
CA LEU A 192 1.82 6.51 18.81
C LEU A 192 2.70 6.70 17.57
N GLY A 193 2.23 7.47 16.58
CA GLY A 193 3.00 7.86 15.40
C GLY A 193 4.24 8.67 15.76
N ILE A 194 4.15 9.62 16.68
CA ILE A 194 5.30 10.40 17.17
C ILE A 194 6.30 9.48 17.87
N VAL A 195 5.84 8.58 18.75
CA VAL A 195 6.72 7.61 19.41
C VAL A 195 7.43 6.72 18.38
N ALA A 196 6.70 6.23 17.38
CA ALA A 196 7.29 5.43 16.30
C ALA A 196 8.32 6.24 15.47
N ALA A 197 8.08 7.53 15.22
CA ALA A 197 9.01 8.41 14.53
C ALA A 197 10.29 8.65 15.35
N LEU A 198 10.19 8.81 16.66
CA LEU A 198 11.33 8.92 17.57
C LEU A 198 12.13 7.63 17.61
N LEU A 199 11.45 6.49 17.75
CA LEU A 199 12.10 5.16 17.69
C LEU A 199 12.81 4.96 16.35
N PHE A 200 12.20 5.33 15.25
CA PHE A 200 12.79 5.27 13.92
C PHE A 200 14.09 6.09 13.85
N LEU A 201 14.08 7.34 14.30
CA LEU A 201 15.26 8.21 14.30
C LEU A 201 16.42 7.60 15.10
N TRP A 202 16.10 7.05 16.27
CA TRP A 202 17.09 6.47 17.17
C TRP A 202 17.64 5.13 16.64
N LEU A 203 16.79 4.30 16.07
CA LEU A 203 17.15 2.96 15.62
C LEU A 203 17.77 2.93 14.22
N LEU A 204 17.28 3.72 13.25
CA LEU A 204 17.74 3.59 11.88
C LEU A 204 19.19 4.05 11.73
N PRO A 205 20.12 3.21 11.25
CA PRO A 205 21.46 3.62 10.90
C PRO A 205 21.46 4.70 9.80
N ALA A 206 22.51 5.50 9.75
CA ALA A 206 22.69 6.46 8.66
C ALA A 206 22.90 5.72 7.34
N SER A 207 22.42 6.34 6.23
CA SER A 207 22.69 5.82 4.89
C SER A 207 24.17 6.04 4.55
N ARG A 208 24.96 4.96 4.60
CA ARG A 208 26.42 5.00 4.36
C ARG A 208 26.77 4.71 2.91
N ARG A 209 25.94 3.92 2.24
CA ARG A 209 26.15 3.49 0.84
C ARG A 209 25.35 4.35 -0.17
N PHE A 210 24.57 5.28 0.32
CA PHE A 210 23.85 6.22 -0.52
C PHE A 210 24.82 7.17 -1.23
N THR A 211 24.89 7.07 -2.55
CA THR A 211 25.58 8.01 -3.42
C THR A 211 24.57 8.88 -4.14
N PRO A 212 24.51 10.19 -3.83
CA PRO A 212 23.61 11.09 -4.57
C PRO A 212 23.94 11.05 -6.05
N ARG A 213 22.99 10.75 -6.92
CA ARG A 213 23.16 10.92 -8.36
C ARG A 213 23.23 12.42 -8.67
N ARG A 214 24.44 12.98 -8.63
CA ARG A 214 24.72 14.34 -9.11
C ARG A 214 24.91 14.27 -10.62
N GLY A 215 24.00 14.89 -11.38
CA GLY A 215 24.24 15.03 -12.82
C GLY A 215 23.02 14.90 -13.73
N GLN A 216 21.96 14.24 -13.35
CA GLN A 216 20.69 14.35 -14.07
C GLN A 216 19.87 15.48 -13.46
N GLY A 217 19.92 16.68 -14.08
CA GLY A 217 18.98 17.75 -13.74
C GLY A 217 17.53 17.32 -13.99
N TRP A 218 16.56 18.14 -13.55
CA TRP A 218 15.12 17.91 -13.74
C TRP A 218 14.77 17.44 -15.16
N ALA A 219 15.43 18.00 -16.18
CA ALA A 219 15.23 17.64 -17.57
C ALA A 219 15.59 16.17 -17.86
N GLY A 220 16.69 15.65 -17.31
CA GLY A 220 17.09 14.26 -17.54
C GLY A 220 16.15 13.27 -16.86
N VAL A 221 15.75 13.53 -15.60
CA VAL A 221 14.74 12.70 -14.89
C VAL A 221 13.42 12.68 -15.66
N TRP A 222 12.98 13.84 -16.14
CA TRP A 222 11.74 13.96 -16.92
C TRP A 222 11.80 13.24 -18.25
N THR A 223 12.93 13.29 -18.94
CA THR A 223 13.16 12.54 -20.18
C THR A 223 13.09 11.04 -19.96
N ASP A 224 13.70 10.52 -18.88
CA ASP A 224 13.62 9.10 -18.50
C ASP A 224 12.18 8.68 -18.16
N VAL A 225 11.45 9.54 -17.46
CA VAL A 225 10.01 9.32 -17.15
C VAL A 225 9.17 9.27 -18.41
N GLN A 226 9.36 10.22 -19.33
CA GLN A 226 8.63 10.25 -20.60
C GLN A 226 8.94 9.02 -21.47
N ALA A 227 10.21 8.64 -21.58
CA ALA A 227 10.62 7.45 -22.33
C ALA A 227 10.04 6.18 -21.74
N GLY A 228 10.14 6.01 -20.42
CA GLY A 228 9.58 4.85 -19.71
C GLY A 228 8.06 4.83 -19.74
N ALA A 229 7.38 5.97 -19.55
CA ALA A 229 5.93 6.08 -19.67
C ALA A 229 5.46 5.72 -21.09
N GLY A 230 6.12 6.26 -22.14
CA GLY A 230 5.83 5.91 -23.51
C GLY A 230 5.99 4.42 -23.82
N ALA A 231 7.02 3.78 -23.25
CA ALA A 231 7.24 2.35 -23.42
C ALA A 231 6.16 1.52 -22.69
N HIS A 232 5.76 1.91 -21.48
CA HIS A 232 4.79 1.17 -20.69
C HIS A 232 3.36 1.36 -21.17
N LEU A 233 2.95 2.58 -21.56
CA LEU A 233 1.61 2.88 -22.05
C LEU A 233 1.31 2.25 -23.41
N LYS A 234 2.33 1.96 -24.22
CA LYS A 234 2.20 1.18 -25.47
C LYS A 234 2.02 -0.32 -25.23
N ASN A 235 2.27 -0.81 -24.02
CA ASN A 235 2.12 -2.21 -23.65
C ASN A 235 0.73 -2.48 -23.08
N GLY A 236 -0.24 -2.81 -23.92
CA GLY A 236 -1.64 -3.04 -23.52
C GLY A 236 -1.82 -4.04 -22.37
N PRO A 237 -1.16 -5.21 -22.35
CA PRO A 237 -1.21 -6.13 -21.21
C PRO A 237 -0.69 -5.52 -19.90
N LEU A 238 0.32 -4.67 -19.94
CA LEU A 238 0.85 -3.98 -18.76
C LEU A 238 -0.13 -2.91 -18.27
N CYS A 239 -0.75 -2.14 -19.18
CA CYS A 239 -1.82 -1.19 -18.84
C CYS A 239 -3.02 -1.89 -18.22
N ALA A 240 -3.37 -3.08 -18.71
CA ALA A 240 -4.43 -3.90 -18.13
C ALA A 240 -4.12 -4.29 -16.67
N LEU A 241 -2.86 -4.62 -16.35
CA LEU A 241 -2.43 -4.88 -14.97
C LEU A 241 -2.47 -3.61 -14.10
N PHE A 242 -2.15 -2.43 -14.65
CA PHE A 242 -2.32 -1.18 -13.91
C PHE A 242 -3.79 -0.91 -13.60
N ALA A 243 -4.69 -1.09 -14.57
CA ALA A 243 -6.12 -0.97 -14.36
C ALA A 243 -6.64 -1.98 -13.31
N MET A 244 -6.15 -3.23 -13.34
CA MET A 244 -6.45 -4.24 -12.31
C MET A 244 -6.14 -3.73 -10.91
N GLY A 245 -4.97 -3.09 -10.70
CA GLY A 245 -4.61 -2.50 -9.41
C GLY A 245 -5.65 -1.50 -8.91
N GLY A 246 -6.10 -0.59 -9.78
CA GLY A 246 -7.11 0.41 -9.45
C GLY A 246 -8.50 -0.19 -9.17
N LEU A 247 -8.95 -1.13 -10.00
CA LEU A 247 -10.26 -1.78 -9.84
C LEU A 247 -10.32 -2.61 -8.55
N LEU A 248 -9.29 -3.43 -8.29
CA LEU A 248 -9.21 -4.26 -7.09
C LEU A 248 -9.18 -3.39 -5.82
N MET A 249 -8.30 -2.37 -5.79
CA MET A 249 -8.18 -1.51 -4.61
C MET A 249 -9.39 -0.60 -4.44
N GLY A 250 -9.97 -0.13 -5.53
CA GLY A 250 -11.22 0.65 -5.48
C GLY A 250 -12.38 -0.13 -4.88
N ALA A 251 -12.60 -1.38 -5.34
CA ALA A 251 -13.59 -2.28 -4.77
C ALA A 251 -13.31 -2.58 -3.29
N PHE A 252 -12.05 -2.87 -2.97
CA PHE A 252 -11.63 -3.19 -1.61
C PHE A 252 -11.87 -2.04 -0.63
N VAL A 253 -11.45 -0.84 -0.98
CA VAL A 253 -11.64 0.33 -0.12
C VAL A 253 -13.10 0.73 -0.02
N ALA A 254 -13.88 0.63 -1.10
CA ALA A 254 -15.32 0.89 -1.05
C ALA A 254 -16.02 -0.05 -0.07
N VAL A 255 -15.77 -1.36 -0.15
CA VAL A 255 -16.35 -2.34 0.79
C VAL A 255 -15.98 -1.99 2.23
N TYR A 256 -14.70 -1.75 2.52
CA TYR A 256 -14.25 -1.47 3.88
C TYR A 256 -14.61 -0.08 4.41
N ASN A 257 -14.86 0.90 3.54
CA ASN A 257 -15.37 2.21 3.97
C ASN A 257 -16.83 2.14 4.42
N TYR A 258 -17.64 1.26 3.81
CA TYR A 258 -19.08 1.24 4.05
C TYR A 258 -19.57 0.03 4.85
N VAL A 259 -18.76 -1.00 5.04
CA VAL A 259 -19.14 -2.15 5.89
C VAL A 259 -19.41 -1.73 7.34
N GLY A 260 -18.67 -0.74 7.87
CA GLY A 260 -18.89 -0.20 9.20
C GLY A 260 -20.30 0.41 9.34
N PHE A 261 -20.77 1.15 8.35
CA PHE A 261 -22.14 1.68 8.34
C PHE A 261 -23.19 0.57 8.36
N ARG A 262 -22.99 -0.51 7.57
CA ARG A 262 -23.89 -1.65 7.55
C ARG A 262 -23.96 -2.35 8.91
N LEU A 263 -22.81 -2.54 9.55
CA LEU A 263 -22.71 -3.27 10.81
C LEU A 263 -23.27 -2.50 12.02
N LEU A 264 -23.26 -1.16 11.96
CA LEU A 264 -23.91 -0.30 12.97
C LEU A 264 -25.42 -0.30 12.89
N LEU A 265 -25.98 -0.55 11.70
CA LEU A 265 -27.41 -0.55 11.46
C LEU A 265 -28.04 -1.92 11.75
N ALA A 266 -29.37 -1.92 11.95
CA ALA A 266 -30.13 -3.18 12.00
C ALA A 266 -29.94 -3.98 10.70
N PRO A 267 -29.92 -5.32 10.78
CA PRO A 267 -30.19 -6.17 11.94
C PRO A 267 -28.99 -6.39 12.88
N PHE A 268 -27.80 -5.86 12.56
CA PHE A 268 -26.57 -6.20 13.28
C PHE A 268 -26.35 -5.35 14.53
N SER A 269 -26.50 -4.03 14.46
CA SER A 269 -26.35 -3.07 15.58
C SER A 269 -25.10 -3.29 16.44
N LEU A 270 -23.95 -3.51 15.78
CA LEU A 270 -22.69 -3.82 16.45
C LEU A 270 -21.99 -2.55 16.95
N SER A 271 -21.12 -2.71 17.95
CA SER A 271 -20.32 -1.60 18.52
C SER A 271 -19.16 -1.17 17.61
N GLN A 272 -18.61 0.02 17.84
CA GLN A 272 -17.40 0.51 17.17
C GLN A 272 -16.19 -0.38 17.42
N THR A 273 -16.09 -0.95 18.62
CA THR A 273 -15.06 -1.94 18.96
C THR A 273 -15.13 -3.14 18.03
N PHE A 274 -16.33 -3.71 17.81
CA PHE A 274 -16.50 -4.85 16.91
C PHE A 274 -16.13 -4.49 15.46
N ILE A 275 -16.50 -3.30 15.00
CA ILE A 275 -16.14 -2.81 13.67
C ILE A 275 -14.62 -2.71 13.53
N GLY A 276 -13.93 -2.23 14.56
CA GLY A 276 -12.46 -2.23 14.59
C GLY A 276 -11.87 -3.64 14.47
N PHE A 277 -12.44 -4.63 15.18
CA PHE A 277 -11.97 -6.01 15.15
C PHE A 277 -12.22 -6.74 13.82
N ILE A 278 -13.17 -6.30 12.99
CA ILE A 278 -13.38 -6.92 11.67
C ILE A 278 -12.14 -6.85 10.78
N PHE A 279 -11.28 -5.86 11.00
CA PHE A 279 -10.04 -5.69 10.27
C PHE A 279 -8.96 -6.73 10.62
N VAL A 280 -9.16 -7.55 11.67
CA VAL A 280 -8.29 -8.71 11.98
C VAL A 280 -8.29 -9.71 10.82
N VAL A 281 -9.33 -9.73 10.01
CA VAL A 281 -9.41 -10.51 8.76
C VAL A 281 -8.24 -10.22 7.80
N TYR A 282 -7.57 -9.07 7.90
CA TYR A 282 -6.38 -8.76 7.10
C TYR A 282 -5.22 -9.76 7.30
N LEU A 283 -5.17 -10.46 8.43
CA LEU A 283 -4.21 -11.54 8.66
C LEU A 283 -4.36 -12.67 7.63
N VAL A 284 -5.60 -12.95 7.23
CA VAL A 284 -5.90 -13.93 6.16
C VAL A 284 -5.31 -13.46 4.82
N GLY A 285 -5.29 -12.15 4.58
CA GLY A 285 -4.70 -11.54 3.38
C GLY A 285 -3.19 -11.75 3.28
N ILE A 286 -2.47 -11.71 4.41
CA ILE A 286 -1.01 -11.96 4.44
C ILE A 286 -0.73 -13.39 3.97
N PHE A 287 -1.48 -14.36 4.48
CA PHE A 287 -1.39 -15.76 4.04
C PHE A 287 -1.74 -15.91 2.54
N ALA A 288 -2.86 -15.31 2.10
CA ALA A 288 -3.34 -15.35 0.73
C ALA A 288 -2.30 -14.86 -0.28
N SER A 289 -1.66 -13.70 0.02
CA SER A 289 -0.61 -13.11 -0.83
C SER A 289 0.55 -14.06 -1.07
N THR A 290 1.04 -14.68 -0.01
CA THR A 290 2.19 -15.60 -0.08
C THR A 290 1.82 -16.91 -0.79
N TRP A 291 0.65 -17.46 -0.50
CA TRP A 291 0.20 -18.72 -1.06
C TRP A 291 -0.11 -18.59 -2.55
N PHE A 292 -0.91 -17.58 -2.95
CA PHE A 292 -1.24 -17.35 -4.35
C PHE A 292 -0.05 -16.91 -5.19
N GLY A 293 0.92 -16.19 -4.60
CA GLY A 293 2.18 -15.89 -5.28
C GLY A 293 2.90 -17.15 -5.73
N ARG A 294 3.05 -18.15 -4.83
CA ARG A 294 3.65 -19.44 -5.14
C ARG A 294 2.82 -20.26 -6.15
N LEU A 295 1.49 -20.24 -6.01
CA LEU A 295 0.59 -20.92 -6.95
C LEU A 295 0.70 -20.31 -8.36
N ALA A 296 0.81 -19.01 -8.46
CA ALA A 296 0.93 -18.31 -9.74
C ALA A 296 2.22 -18.67 -10.50
N ASP A 297 3.30 -18.94 -9.77
CA ASP A 297 4.55 -19.41 -10.37
C ASP A 297 4.44 -20.85 -10.92
N ARG A 298 3.55 -21.70 -10.35
CA ARG A 298 3.33 -23.09 -10.75
C ARG A 298 2.24 -23.27 -11.82
N HIS A 299 1.12 -22.57 -11.67
CA HIS A 299 -0.09 -22.78 -12.49
C HIS A 299 -0.34 -21.63 -13.49
N GLY A 300 0.57 -20.65 -13.55
CA GLY A 300 0.44 -19.50 -14.43
C GLY A 300 -0.33 -18.33 -13.80
N ARG A 301 0.22 -17.14 -14.01
CA ARG A 301 -0.27 -15.90 -13.38
C ARG A 301 -1.67 -15.51 -13.82
N GLY A 302 -2.01 -15.73 -15.09
CA GLY A 302 -3.33 -15.37 -15.61
C GLY A 302 -4.46 -16.17 -14.96
N ALA A 303 -4.30 -17.50 -14.87
CA ALA A 303 -5.29 -18.39 -14.24
C ALA A 303 -5.46 -18.06 -12.74
N MET A 304 -4.34 -17.85 -12.03
CA MET A 304 -4.38 -17.54 -10.59
C MET A 304 -4.96 -16.15 -10.32
N LEU A 305 -4.69 -15.17 -11.18
CA LEU A 305 -5.28 -13.83 -11.07
C LEU A 305 -6.81 -13.89 -11.27
N SER A 306 -7.28 -14.69 -12.25
CA SER A 306 -8.71 -14.91 -12.47
C SER A 306 -9.37 -15.62 -11.29
N ALA A 307 -8.75 -16.69 -10.77
CA ALA A 307 -9.26 -17.41 -9.61
C ALA A 307 -9.37 -16.50 -8.36
N ALA A 308 -8.32 -15.69 -8.10
CA ALA A 308 -8.32 -14.76 -6.99
C ALA A 308 -9.38 -13.66 -7.13
N SER A 309 -9.57 -13.10 -8.33
CA SER A 309 -10.60 -12.11 -8.63
C SER A 309 -12.01 -12.71 -8.48
N GLY A 310 -12.20 -13.96 -8.92
CA GLY A 310 -13.44 -14.72 -8.73
C GLY A 310 -13.75 -14.97 -7.26
N LEU A 311 -12.74 -15.33 -6.45
CA LEU A 311 -12.90 -15.48 -5.00
C LEU A 311 -13.30 -14.15 -4.34
N ALA A 312 -12.67 -13.03 -4.73
CA ALA A 312 -13.05 -11.72 -4.21
C ALA A 312 -14.52 -11.39 -4.55
N LEU A 313 -14.96 -11.66 -5.78
CA LEU A 313 -16.35 -11.45 -6.18
C LEU A 313 -17.31 -12.37 -5.39
N ALA A 314 -16.99 -13.64 -5.26
CA ALA A 314 -17.80 -14.59 -4.48
C ALA A 314 -17.92 -14.18 -3.01
N GLY A 315 -16.80 -13.77 -2.40
CA GLY A 315 -16.79 -13.23 -1.04
C GLY A 315 -17.66 -11.99 -0.88
N LEU A 316 -17.59 -11.05 -1.83
CA LEU A 316 -18.46 -9.86 -1.83
C LEU A 316 -19.94 -10.24 -1.88
N LEU A 317 -20.34 -11.20 -2.71
CA LEU A 317 -21.73 -11.65 -2.83
C LEU A 317 -22.24 -12.26 -1.50
N LEU A 318 -21.40 -12.99 -0.78
CA LEU A 318 -21.76 -13.50 0.56
C LEU A 318 -22.04 -12.37 1.56
N THR A 319 -21.40 -11.20 1.41
CA THR A 319 -21.65 -10.07 2.31
C THR A 319 -23.04 -9.45 2.16
N ILE A 320 -23.83 -9.83 1.15
CA ILE A 320 -25.19 -9.34 0.97
C ILE A 320 -26.16 -9.94 2.00
N SER A 321 -25.82 -11.10 2.55
CA SER A 321 -26.63 -11.80 3.55
C SER A 321 -26.84 -10.97 4.82
N ASP A 322 -28.04 -11.07 5.41
CA ASP A 322 -28.38 -10.51 6.72
C ASP A 322 -27.97 -11.42 7.90
N SER A 323 -27.36 -12.55 7.62
CA SER A 323 -26.75 -13.41 8.62
C SER A 323 -25.32 -12.93 8.92
N LEU A 324 -25.04 -12.51 10.16
CA LEU A 324 -23.72 -12.04 10.58
C LEU A 324 -22.59 -13.04 10.30
N PRO A 325 -22.71 -14.35 10.60
CA PRO A 325 -21.68 -15.33 10.27
C PRO A 325 -21.39 -15.42 8.76
N VAL A 326 -22.42 -15.36 7.92
CA VAL A 326 -22.27 -15.41 6.45
C VAL A 326 -21.59 -14.13 5.94
N LEU A 327 -21.97 -12.97 6.47
CA LEU A 327 -21.35 -11.70 6.14
C LEU A 327 -19.85 -11.71 6.50
N ILE A 328 -19.51 -12.17 7.72
CA ILE A 328 -18.10 -12.27 8.15
C ILE A 328 -17.34 -13.24 7.25
N ALA A 329 -17.88 -14.42 6.96
CA ALA A 329 -17.27 -15.36 6.01
C ALA A 329 -17.08 -14.71 4.63
N GLY A 330 -18.04 -13.94 4.17
CA GLY A 330 -17.94 -13.14 2.95
C GLY A 330 -16.78 -12.16 2.97
N ILE A 331 -16.62 -11.40 4.07
CA ILE A 331 -15.48 -10.48 4.24
C ILE A 331 -14.15 -11.24 4.26
N VAL A 332 -14.07 -12.41 4.89
CA VAL A 332 -12.87 -13.26 4.91
C VAL A 332 -12.49 -13.69 3.50
N VAL A 333 -13.44 -14.24 2.73
CA VAL A 333 -13.21 -14.71 1.35
C VAL A 333 -12.89 -13.55 0.42
N PHE A 334 -13.60 -12.43 0.54
CA PHE A 334 -13.34 -11.20 -0.22
C PHE A 334 -11.92 -10.69 0.02
N THR A 335 -11.51 -10.59 1.28
CA THR A 335 -10.18 -10.12 1.67
C THR A 335 -9.09 -11.06 1.17
N PHE A 336 -9.30 -12.37 1.32
CA PHE A 336 -8.41 -13.39 0.79
C PHE A 336 -8.22 -13.20 -0.73
N GLY A 337 -9.33 -13.12 -1.49
CA GLY A 337 -9.32 -12.94 -2.93
C GLY A 337 -8.62 -11.66 -3.38
N PHE A 338 -8.89 -10.54 -2.69
CA PHE A 338 -8.23 -9.26 -2.98
C PHE A 338 -6.72 -9.33 -2.81
N PHE A 339 -6.22 -9.80 -1.66
CA PHE A 339 -4.79 -9.86 -1.39
C PHE A 339 -4.07 -10.84 -2.31
N ALA A 340 -4.71 -11.97 -2.64
CA ALA A 340 -4.22 -12.92 -3.62
C ALA A 340 -4.09 -12.28 -5.01
N ALA A 341 -5.15 -11.62 -5.49
CA ALA A 341 -5.15 -10.96 -6.80
C ALA A 341 -4.12 -9.82 -6.87
N HIS A 342 -4.03 -8.99 -5.83
CA HIS A 342 -3.05 -7.91 -5.75
C HIS A 342 -1.60 -8.43 -5.80
N ALA A 343 -1.29 -9.48 -5.04
CA ALA A 343 0.04 -10.08 -5.04
C ALA A 343 0.44 -10.63 -6.41
N VAL A 344 -0.48 -11.33 -7.09
CA VAL A 344 -0.24 -11.88 -8.44
C VAL A 344 -0.09 -10.75 -9.45
N ALA A 345 -0.97 -9.74 -9.44
CA ALA A 345 -0.95 -8.63 -10.39
C ALA A 345 0.33 -7.79 -10.25
N SER A 346 0.68 -7.38 -9.03
CA SER A 346 1.89 -6.58 -8.76
C SER A 346 3.18 -7.33 -9.14
N GLY A 347 3.26 -8.62 -8.82
CA GLY A 347 4.38 -9.47 -9.22
C GLY A 347 4.48 -9.63 -10.74
N TRP A 348 3.34 -9.69 -11.43
CA TRP A 348 3.30 -9.79 -12.89
C TRP A 348 3.73 -8.50 -13.58
N VAL A 349 3.39 -7.33 -13.03
CA VAL A 349 3.90 -6.03 -13.50
C VAL A 349 5.42 -6.02 -13.53
N GLY A 350 6.08 -6.45 -12.45
CA GLY A 350 7.54 -6.49 -12.35
C GLY A 350 8.22 -7.40 -13.39
N GLN A 351 7.56 -8.49 -13.80
CA GLN A 351 8.06 -9.41 -14.83
C GLN A 351 7.78 -8.91 -16.25
N MET A 352 6.61 -8.28 -16.48
CA MET A 352 6.19 -7.81 -17.80
C MET A 352 6.91 -6.52 -18.22
N ALA A 353 7.37 -5.74 -17.26
CA ALA A 353 8.10 -4.50 -17.50
C ALA A 353 9.49 -4.81 -18.10
N ARG A 354 9.64 -4.51 -19.39
CA ARG A 354 10.92 -4.55 -20.11
C ARG A 354 11.62 -3.19 -19.99
N GLY A 355 12.61 -3.09 -19.12
CA GLY A 355 13.24 -1.80 -18.77
C GLY A 355 12.37 -0.97 -17.81
N TYR A 356 12.89 0.08 -17.23
CA TYR A 356 12.20 1.02 -16.34
C TYR A 356 11.27 0.35 -15.28
N LYS A 357 11.68 -0.81 -14.71
CA LYS A 357 10.83 -1.63 -13.80
C LYS A 357 10.32 -0.84 -12.60
N ALA A 358 11.14 0.05 -12.05
CA ALA A 358 10.75 0.91 -10.94
C ALA A 358 9.59 1.85 -11.32
N LEU A 359 9.64 2.42 -12.53
CA LEU A 359 8.58 3.29 -13.04
C LEU A 359 7.27 2.51 -13.29
N ALA A 360 7.36 1.27 -13.80
CA ALA A 360 6.18 0.40 -13.94
C ALA A 360 5.52 0.10 -12.58
N ALA A 361 6.31 -0.19 -11.56
CA ALA A 361 5.81 -0.38 -10.19
C ALA A 361 5.18 0.91 -9.64
N SER A 362 5.78 2.08 -9.91
CA SER A 362 5.23 3.38 -9.52
C SER A 362 3.89 3.68 -10.21
N PHE A 363 3.75 3.37 -11.51
CA PHE A 363 2.47 3.51 -12.21
C PHE A 363 1.40 2.56 -11.66
N TYR A 364 1.77 1.32 -11.36
CA TYR A 364 0.85 0.38 -10.73
C TYR A 364 0.33 0.91 -9.38
N LEU A 365 1.23 1.39 -8.52
CA LEU A 365 0.86 1.96 -7.22
C LEU A 365 0.08 3.27 -7.35
N LEU A 366 0.41 4.10 -8.33
CA LEU A 366 -0.35 5.33 -8.61
C LEU A 366 -1.81 4.99 -8.94
N VAL A 367 -2.03 4.09 -9.91
CA VAL A 367 -3.39 3.68 -10.32
C VAL A 367 -4.12 2.96 -9.18
N TYR A 368 -3.41 2.14 -8.40
CA TYR A 368 -3.90 1.45 -7.22
C TYR A 368 -4.45 2.44 -6.16
N TYR A 369 -3.68 3.46 -5.79
CA TYR A 369 -4.13 4.45 -4.81
C TYR A 369 -5.14 5.46 -5.36
N VAL A 370 -5.07 5.79 -6.66
CA VAL A 370 -6.11 6.58 -7.33
C VAL A 370 -7.44 5.81 -7.32
N GLY A 371 -7.41 4.51 -7.61
CA GLY A 371 -8.57 3.64 -7.48
C GLY A 371 -9.15 3.64 -6.06
N SER A 372 -8.28 3.51 -5.04
CA SER A 372 -8.64 3.66 -3.62
C SER A 372 -9.35 4.99 -3.33
N SER A 373 -8.77 6.08 -3.82
CA SER A 373 -9.27 7.44 -3.56
C SER A 373 -10.61 7.70 -4.26
N VAL A 374 -10.64 7.50 -5.58
CA VAL A 374 -11.80 7.88 -6.41
C VAL A 374 -12.96 6.89 -6.21
N LEU A 375 -12.68 5.59 -6.38
CA LEU A 375 -13.73 4.58 -6.31
C LEU A 375 -14.18 4.32 -4.86
N GLY A 376 -13.27 4.48 -3.89
CA GLY A 376 -13.61 4.44 -2.47
C GLY A 376 -14.59 5.54 -2.08
N ALA A 377 -14.38 6.77 -2.56
CA ALA A 377 -15.31 7.89 -2.34
C ALA A 377 -16.65 7.70 -3.10
N LEU A 378 -16.55 7.25 -4.37
CA LEU A 378 -17.72 7.03 -5.21
C LEU A 378 -18.71 6.04 -4.57
N GLY A 379 -18.21 5.05 -3.81
CA GLY A 379 -19.03 4.12 -3.05
C GLY A 379 -20.09 4.78 -2.17
N GLY A 380 -19.84 6.02 -1.71
CA GLY A 380 -20.81 6.77 -0.90
C GLY A 380 -22.07 7.19 -1.64
N HIS A 381 -21.97 7.48 -2.93
CA HIS A 381 -23.15 7.75 -3.75
C HIS A 381 -24.01 6.49 -3.90
N PHE A 382 -23.37 5.34 -4.10
CA PHE A 382 -24.06 4.06 -4.16
C PHE A 382 -24.64 3.64 -2.80
N TRP A 383 -23.96 3.99 -1.70
CA TRP A 383 -24.51 3.82 -0.35
C TRP A 383 -25.79 4.66 -0.14
N THR A 384 -25.77 5.92 -0.55
CA THR A 384 -26.94 6.82 -0.42
C THR A 384 -28.12 6.34 -1.29
N ALA A 385 -27.84 5.80 -2.48
CA ALA A 385 -28.87 5.35 -3.42
C ALA A 385 -29.48 3.99 -3.05
N GLY A 386 -28.72 3.05 -2.49
CA GLY A 386 -29.18 1.67 -2.27
C GLY A 386 -28.56 0.96 -1.07
N GLY A 387 -28.02 1.72 -0.09
CA GLY A 387 -27.38 1.14 1.08
C GLY A 387 -26.26 0.17 0.71
N TRP A 388 -26.18 -0.94 1.45
CA TRP A 388 -25.15 -1.96 1.19
C TRP A 388 -25.28 -2.61 -0.19
N HIS A 389 -26.50 -2.84 -0.67
CA HIS A 389 -26.70 -3.42 -2.01
C HIS A 389 -26.14 -2.52 -3.11
N GLY A 390 -26.26 -1.20 -2.98
CA GLY A 390 -25.65 -0.24 -3.89
C GLY A 390 -24.12 -0.35 -3.91
N VAL A 391 -23.48 -0.37 -2.74
CA VAL A 391 -22.03 -0.53 -2.61
C VAL A 391 -21.57 -1.88 -3.17
N ALA A 392 -22.30 -2.95 -2.85
CA ALA A 392 -22.00 -4.30 -3.35
C ALA A 392 -22.16 -4.39 -4.88
N ALA A 393 -23.17 -3.74 -5.46
CA ALA A 393 -23.35 -3.68 -6.91
C ALA A 393 -22.18 -2.95 -7.60
N MET A 394 -21.76 -1.78 -7.08
CA MET A 394 -20.61 -1.05 -7.60
C MET A 394 -19.33 -1.88 -7.48
N ALA A 395 -19.00 -2.36 -6.28
CA ALA A 395 -17.80 -3.15 -6.05
C ALA A 395 -17.82 -4.46 -6.86
N GLY A 396 -18.98 -5.10 -7.00
CA GLY A 396 -19.20 -6.28 -7.83
C GLY A 396 -18.93 -6.00 -9.32
N GLY A 397 -19.38 -4.86 -9.83
CA GLY A 397 -19.08 -4.40 -11.19
C GLY A 397 -17.57 -4.20 -11.42
N LEU A 398 -16.87 -3.59 -10.45
CA LEU A 398 -15.41 -3.42 -10.51
C LEU A 398 -14.69 -4.79 -10.50
N LEU A 399 -15.09 -5.72 -9.64
CA LEU A 399 -14.52 -7.06 -9.56
C LEU A 399 -14.84 -7.91 -10.79
N ALA A 400 -16.04 -7.78 -11.36
CA ALA A 400 -16.41 -8.43 -12.62
C ALA A 400 -15.54 -7.90 -13.79
N ALA A 401 -15.33 -6.60 -13.87
CA ALA A 401 -14.40 -6.01 -14.84
C ALA A 401 -12.97 -6.52 -14.64
N ALA A 402 -12.49 -6.61 -13.39
CA ALA A 402 -11.20 -7.19 -13.05
C ALA A 402 -11.11 -8.65 -13.47
N LEU A 403 -12.16 -9.45 -13.24
CA LEU A 403 -12.23 -10.85 -13.66
C LEU A 403 -12.17 -10.99 -15.18
N MET A 404 -12.89 -10.16 -15.93
CA MET A 404 -12.85 -10.14 -17.40
C MET A 404 -11.46 -9.79 -17.94
N ILE A 405 -10.81 -8.78 -17.36
CA ILE A 405 -9.45 -8.38 -17.74
C ILE A 405 -8.47 -9.54 -17.47
N SER A 406 -8.54 -10.16 -16.29
CA SER A 406 -7.65 -11.26 -15.92
C SER A 406 -7.86 -12.51 -16.81
N ALA A 407 -9.11 -12.85 -17.15
CA ALA A 407 -9.44 -13.93 -18.07
C ALA A 407 -8.90 -13.65 -19.50
N GLY A 408 -9.02 -12.39 -19.97
CA GLY A 408 -8.43 -11.98 -21.25
C GLY A 408 -6.91 -12.08 -21.29
N LEU A 409 -6.24 -11.72 -20.19
CA LEU A 409 -4.79 -11.87 -20.04
C LEU A 409 -4.39 -13.36 -19.99
N ALA A 410 -5.14 -14.21 -19.28
CA ALA A 410 -4.91 -15.65 -19.21
C ALA A 410 -5.02 -16.31 -20.59
N TRP A 411 -6.07 -15.98 -21.34
CA TRP A 411 -6.31 -16.50 -22.67
C TRP A 411 -5.17 -16.12 -23.66
N ARG A 412 -4.73 -14.85 -23.63
CA ARG A 412 -3.63 -14.39 -24.48
C ARG A 412 -2.30 -15.08 -24.15
N THR A 413 -2.00 -15.31 -22.87
CA THR A 413 -0.78 -16.02 -22.46
C THR A 413 -0.83 -17.50 -22.82
N GLY A 414 -1.98 -18.17 -22.63
CA GLY A 414 -2.19 -19.55 -23.02
C GLY A 414 -1.98 -19.77 -24.53
N ARG A 415 -2.53 -18.90 -25.38
CA ARG A 415 -2.32 -18.98 -26.85
C ARG A 415 -0.86 -18.82 -27.25
N ARG A 416 -0.09 -17.94 -26.58
CA ARG A 416 1.34 -17.77 -26.88
C ARG A 416 2.15 -19.01 -26.54
N HIS A 417 1.85 -19.67 -25.42
CA HIS A 417 2.51 -20.93 -25.06
C HIS A 417 2.16 -22.06 -26.02
N ALA A 418 0.89 -22.17 -26.43
CA ALA A 418 0.46 -23.16 -27.41
C ALA A 418 1.12 -22.93 -28.78
N ALA A 419 1.21 -21.70 -29.25
CA ALA A 419 1.88 -21.34 -30.52
C ALA A 419 3.41 -21.59 -30.46
N ALA A 420 4.07 -21.29 -29.33
CA ALA A 420 5.49 -21.58 -29.15
C ALA A 420 5.79 -23.10 -29.07
N GLY A 421 4.91 -23.87 -28.43
CA GLY A 421 5.01 -25.36 -28.42
C GLY A 421 4.75 -26.00 -29.77
N ALA A 422 3.92 -25.41 -30.63
CA ALA A 422 3.64 -25.90 -31.99
C ALA A 422 4.76 -25.55 -33.00
N ALA A 423 5.63 -24.58 -32.68
CA ALA A 423 6.73 -24.17 -33.55
C ALA A 423 7.98 -25.08 -33.45
N GLY A 424 8.02 -26.08 -32.55
CA GLY A 424 9.10 -27.07 -32.39
C GLY A 424 10.50 -26.46 -32.16
N PRO A 425 11.47 -27.19 -31.60
CA PRO A 425 12.85 -26.76 -31.65
C PRO A 425 13.34 -26.85 -33.10
N ALA A 426 13.77 -25.69 -33.66
CA ALA A 426 14.45 -25.63 -34.97
C ALA A 426 15.88 -26.15 -34.89
#